data_78c2c1bd2ad8a59d02e15213168ec15c
#
_entry.id   78c2c1bd2ad8a59d02e15213168ec15c
#
_cell.length_a   1.000
_cell.length_b   1.000
_cell.length_c   1.000
_cell.angle_alpha   90.00
_cell.angle_beta   90.00
_cell.angle_gamma   90.00
#
_symmetry.space_group_name_H-M   'P 1'
#
loop_
_entity.id
_entity.type
_entity.pdbx_description
1 polymer ?
#
loop_
_entity_poly.entity_id
_entity_poly.type
_entity_poly.pdbx_seq_one_letter_code
_entity_poly.pdbx_strand_id
1 'polypeptide(L)'
;MVNNKTIDAKILSRMFLSGAKNLEAKKECINELNVFPVPDGDTGTNMTLTIMSAASEVGALTDPDMESLAKAISSGSLRGARGNSGVILSQLLRGFTRGVRKLTDLDAPAIAAAMERGVETAYKAVMKPKEGTILTVARAAADRAAELADAAEDLDAFFDGIFQHAEETLARTPEMLPVLKEAGVVDSGGQGLLEVFRGAIDGYHGKEVDYSQFEAAAPKITKISPQAEADIKFGYCTEFIILLEKPLPQDEIDRFREFLDSIGDSIVLVADDEIVKVHVHTNHPGQAFERALTYGQLSRMKIDNMREEHQEKLIKDAEKLAKEQAENKEPPKDHGFISVSVGEGLSQIFRELGVDYLIEGGQTMNPSTEDMLNAIEKVNAKTIYIFPNNKNIILAANQARDLTEDKEIIVVPTKTIPQGISAMISFVPEKGSEENLASMTDAISRVKTGQITYAVRDTRIDDKEIHEGDIMGIGDAGILAVGRDRLQVAEEMVAEMVDEESEIISVYYGEDVSEEDAEALSDSLTEKYPECEVELNQGGQPIYYYLISVE
;
A
#
# COMPACT_ATOMS: atom_id res chain seq x y z
N MET A 1 24.78 -32.09 -10.00
CA MET A 1 23.89 -31.81 -11.15
C MET A 1 22.63 -31.19 -10.56
N VAL A 2 22.38 -29.94 -10.85
CA VAL A 2 21.13 -29.28 -10.45
C VAL A 2 20.00 -29.99 -11.22
N ASN A 3 18.96 -30.37 -10.53
CA ASN A 3 17.81 -31.02 -11.16
C ASN A 3 17.01 -29.93 -11.90
N ASN A 4 17.29 -29.72 -13.18
CA ASN A 4 16.62 -28.69 -14.00
C ASN A 4 15.16 -29.03 -14.36
N LYS A 5 14.55 -30.02 -13.70
CA LYS A 5 13.18 -30.47 -14.00
C LYS A 5 12.15 -30.05 -12.96
N THR A 6 12.59 -29.71 -11.77
CA THR A 6 11.68 -29.30 -10.68
C THR A 6 12.29 -28.20 -9.83
N ILE A 7 11.45 -27.37 -9.22
CA ILE A 7 11.82 -26.38 -8.21
C ILE A 7 11.15 -26.71 -6.88
N ASP A 8 11.93 -26.61 -5.81
CA ASP A 8 11.46 -26.75 -4.43
C ASP A 8 11.06 -25.39 -3.83
N ALA A 9 10.60 -25.39 -2.59
CA ALA A 9 10.19 -24.16 -1.90
C ALA A 9 11.34 -23.16 -1.74
N LYS A 10 12.60 -23.61 -1.60
CA LYS A 10 13.76 -22.71 -1.45
C LYS A 10 14.07 -22.00 -2.75
N ILE A 11 14.01 -22.72 -3.87
CA ILE A 11 14.20 -22.15 -5.20
C ILE A 11 13.05 -21.17 -5.49
N LEU A 12 11.80 -21.56 -5.23
CA LEU A 12 10.64 -20.69 -5.42
C LEU A 12 10.71 -19.42 -4.55
N SER A 13 11.15 -19.53 -3.29
CA SER A 13 11.38 -18.39 -2.40
C SER A 13 12.39 -17.43 -3.00
N ARG A 14 13.53 -17.94 -3.48
CA ARG A 14 14.56 -17.12 -4.13
C ARG A 14 14.05 -16.47 -5.42
N MET A 15 13.31 -17.20 -6.25
CA MET A 15 12.67 -16.65 -7.45
C MET A 15 11.73 -15.50 -7.11
N PHE A 16 10.88 -15.68 -6.09
CA PHE A 16 9.94 -14.66 -5.65
C PHE A 16 10.64 -13.39 -5.13
N LEU A 17 11.63 -13.55 -4.26
CA LEU A 17 12.39 -12.42 -3.71
C LEU A 17 13.17 -11.68 -4.79
N SER A 18 13.77 -12.39 -5.76
CA SER A 18 14.44 -11.79 -6.91
C SER A 18 13.47 -11.03 -7.81
N GLY A 19 12.26 -11.58 -8.04
CA GLY A 19 11.19 -10.91 -8.78
C GLY A 19 10.76 -9.61 -8.11
N ALA A 20 10.59 -9.62 -6.78
CA ALA A 20 10.23 -8.45 -6.00
C ALA A 20 11.30 -7.34 -6.09
N LYS A 21 12.58 -7.71 -5.99
CA LYS A 21 13.72 -6.78 -6.12
C LYS A 21 13.82 -6.17 -7.51
N ASN A 22 13.63 -6.97 -8.55
CA ASN A 22 13.69 -6.46 -9.91
C ASN A 22 12.56 -5.47 -10.19
N LEU A 23 11.35 -5.75 -9.70
CA LEU A 23 10.23 -4.83 -9.78
C LEU A 23 10.53 -3.52 -9.05
N GLU A 24 11.08 -3.57 -7.82
CA GLU A 24 11.48 -2.40 -7.05
C GLU A 24 12.50 -1.55 -7.81
N ALA A 25 13.51 -2.18 -8.41
CA ALA A 25 14.55 -1.50 -9.18
C ALA A 25 14.01 -0.82 -10.46
N LYS A 26 12.88 -1.28 -10.99
CA LYS A 26 12.23 -0.76 -12.20
C LYS A 26 11.00 0.10 -11.94
N LYS A 27 10.68 0.34 -10.67
CA LYS A 27 9.48 1.04 -10.23
C LYS A 27 9.23 2.36 -10.98
N GLU A 28 10.24 3.21 -11.08
CA GLU A 28 10.10 4.52 -11.72
C GLU A 28 9.84 4.40 -13.23
N CYS A 29 10.55 3.51 -13.93
CA CYS A 29 10.28 3.26 -15.36
C CYS A 29 8.85 2.76 -15.60
N ILE A 30 8.29 1.97 -14.67
CA ILE A 30 6.91 1.48 -14.77
C ILE A 30 5.91 2.61 -14.50
N ASN A 31 6.23 3.50 -13.55
CA ASN A 31 5.44 4.70 -13.29
C ASN A 31 5.38 5.62 -14.52
N GLU A 32 6.50 5.76 -15.24
CA GLU A 32 6.57 6.57 -16.47
C GLU A 32 5.67 6.02 -17.61
N LEU A 33 5.40 4.72 -17.62
CA LEU A 33 4.49 4.09 -18.60
C LEU A 33 3.02 4.31 -18.24
N ASN A 34 2.70 4.69 -17.01
CA ASN A 34 1.35 4.97 -16.57
C ASN A 34 0.95 6.40 -16.95
N VAL A 35 0.37 6.54 -18.15
CA VAL A 35 0.18 7.85 -18.81
C VAL A 35 -1.22 8.40 -18.75
N PHE A 36 -2.19 7.73 -18.16
CA PHE A 36 -3.59 8.11 -18.33
C PHE A 36 -4.36 8.17 -17.01
N PRO A 37 -5.34 9.10 -16.95
CA PRO A 37 -5.47 10.41 -17.62
C PRO A 37 -4.76 11.51 -16.83
N VAL A 38 -4.49 11.27 -15.55
CA VAL A 38 -3.78 12.16 -14.62
C VAL A 38 -2.38 11.59 -14.43
N PRO A 39 -1.38 12.41 -14.16
CA PRO A 39 -0.02 11.94 -13.85
C PRO A 39 0.04 11.33 -12.44
N ASP A 40 -0.86 10.38 -12.14
CA ASP A 40 -0.78 9.61 -10.90
C ASP A 40 0.40 8.63 -10.92
N GLY A 41 0.90 8.26 -12.12
CA GLY A 41 2.15 7.53 -12.35
C GLY A 41 2.49 6.49 -11.27
N ASP A 42 1.45 5.83 -10.70
CA ASP A 42 1.55 5.11 -9.44
C ASP A 42 1.60 3.58 -9.62
N THR A 43 1.44 3.07 -10.85
CA THR A 43 1.38 1.62 -11.14
C THR A 43 2.61 0.88 -10.60
N GLY A 44 3.81 1.36 -10.89
CA GLY A 44 5.05 0.78 -10.39
C GLY A 44 5.14 0.83 -8.86
N THR A 45 4.73 1.95 -8.27
CA THR A 45 4.67 2.14 -6.81
C THR A 45 3.70 1.17 -6.16
N ASN A 46 2.46 1.07 -6.67
CA ASN A 46 1.43 0.18 -6.14
C ASN A 46 1.84 -1.30 -6.23
N MET A 47 2.37 -1.73 -7.36
CA MET A 47 2.84 -3.10 -7.56
C MET A 47 4.04 -3.41 -6.65
N THR A 48 5.01 -2.48 -6.53
CA THR A 48 6.18 -2.64 -5.67
C THR A 48 5.77 -2.75 -4.21
N LEU A 49 4.96 -1.85 -3.68
CA LEU A 49 4.49 -1.91 -2.28
C LEU A 49 3.73 -3.22 -2.00
N THR A 50 2.95 -3.69 -2.95
CA THR A 50 2.20 -4.94 -2.83
C THR A 50 3.13 -6.16 -2.74
N ILE A 51 4.09 -6.28 -3.66
CA ILE A 51 4.98 -7.46 -3.67
C ILE A 51 6.00 -7.40 -2.53
N MET A 52 6.47 -6.20 -2.13
CA MET A 52 7.41 -6.02 -1.02
C MET A 52 6.79 -6.37 0.33
N SER A 53 5.49 -6.14 0.53
CA SER A 53 4.75 -6.63 1.70
C SER A 53 4.83 -8.16 1.81
N ALA A 54 4.64 -8.87 0.71
CA ALA A 54 4.81 -10.33 0.68
C ALA A 54 6.27 -10.76 0.83
N ALA A 55 7.22 -10.04 0.20
CA ALA A 55 8.64 -10.34 0.27
C ALA A 55 9.18 -10.23 1.71
N SER A 56 8.68 -9.29 2.49
CA SER A 56 9.01 -9.18 3.92
C SER A 56 8.57 -10.41 4.72
N GLU A 57 7.38 -10.96 4.46
CA GLU A 57 6.92 -12.19 5.12
C GLU A 57 7.71 -13.42 4.66
N VAL A 58 8.04 -13.50 3.37
CA VAL A 58 8.86 -14.58 2.82
C VAL A 58 10.29 -14.54 3.39
N GLY A 59 10.88 -13.33 3.49
CA GLY A 59 12.22 -13.15 4.05
C GLY A 59 12.33 -13.51 5.54
N ALA A 60 11.22 -13.45 6.28
CA ALA A 60 11.17 -13.88 7.68
C ALA A 60 11.14 -15.41 7.88
N LEU A 61 10.95 -16.21 6.80
CA LEU A 61 10.92 -17.67 6.88
C LEU A 61 12.35 -18.25 6.91
N THR A 62 12.70 -18.99 7.95
CA THR A 62 14.06 -19.52 8.13
C THR A 62 14.32 -20.77 7.28
N ASP A 63 13.34 -21.63 7.05
CA ASP A 63 13.44 -22.85 6.24
C ASP A 63 12.05 -23.16 5.65
N PRO A 64 11.64 -22.44 4.60
CA PRO A 64 10.27 -22.53 4.08
C PRO A 64 10.01 -23.88 3.42
N ASP A 65 8.89 -24.50 3.78
CA ASP A 65 8.21 -25.47 2.95
C ASP A 65 7.23 -24.76 1.99
N MET A 66 6.66 -25.53 1.07
CA MET A 66 5.76 -24.95 0.06
C MET A 66 4.48 -24.37 0.68
N GLU A 67 3.99 -24.92 1.78
CA GLU A 67 2.78 -24.44 2.45
C GLU A 67 3.01 -23.09 3.15
N SER A 68 4.07 -22.98 3.95
CA SER A 68 4.44 -21.74 4.65
C SER A 68 4.81 -20.63 3.67
N LEU A 69 5.56 -20.96 2.60
CA LEU A 69 5.91 -20.02 1.55
C LEU A 69 4.67 -19.51 0.81
N ALA A 70 3.78 -20.41 0.38
CA ALA A 70 2.54 -20.05 -0.30
C ALA A 70 1.65 -19.17 0.58
N LYS A 71 1.60 -19.44 1.90
CA LYS A 71 0.87 -18.63 2.87
C LYS A 71 1.47 -17.23 2.98
N ALA A 72 2.79 -17.10 3.12
CA ALA A 72 3.49 -15.82 3.24
C ALA A 72 3.27 -14.95 1.99
N ILE A 73 3.45 -15.52 0.78
CA ILE A 73 3.22 -14.80 -0.48
C ILE A 73 1.75 -14.34 -0.59
N SER A 74 0.79 -15.25 -0.36
CA SER A 74 -0.64 -14.96 -0.50
C SER A 74 -1.11 -13.91 0.50
N SER A 75 -0.77 -14.08 1.78
CA SER A 75 -1.19 -13.24 2.89
C SER A 75 -0.54 -11.85 2.80
N GLY A 76 0.78 -11.80 2.61
CA GLY A 76 1.52 -10.55 2.52
C GLY A 76 1.11 -9.70 1.32
N SER A 77 0.96 -10.30 0.12
CA SER A 77 0.50 -9.56 -1.07
C SER A 77 -0.95 -9.07 -0.93
N LEU A 78 -1.81 -9.85 -0.27
CA LEU A 78 -3.20 -9.48 -0.05
C LEU A 78 -3.33 -8.27 0.87
N ARG A 79 -2.62 -8.27 2.00
CA ARG A 79 -2.62 -7.15 2.95
C ARG A 79 -1.96 -5.90 2.37
N GLY A 80 -0.85 -6.06 1.69
CA GLY A 80 -0.13 -4.95 1.06
C GLY A 80 -0.72 -4.43 -0.25
N ALA A 81 -1.82 -5.02 -0.76
CA ALA A 81 -2.39 -4.66 -2.05
C ALA A 81 -2.86 -3.20 -2.09
N ARG A 82 -2.36 -2.45 -3.09
CA ARG A 82 -2.66 -1.02 -3.29
C ARG A 82 -3.03 -0.75 -4.74
N GLY A 83 -4.00 0.13 -4.94
CA GLY A 83 -4.48 0.49 -6.27
C GLY A 83 -4.97 -0.70 -7.09
N ASN A 84 -5.41 -0.48 -8.30
CA ASN A 84 -5.90 -1.55 -9.18
C ASN A 84 -4.79 -2.55 -9.56
N SER A 85 -3.60 -2.04 -9.91
CA SER A 85 -2.46 -2.86 -10.35
C SER A 85 -1.93 -3.76 -9.22
N GLY A 86 -1.81 -3.24 -8.00
CA GLY A 86 -1.39 -4.02 -6.84
C GLY A 86 -2.42 -5.07 -6.45
N VAL A 87 -3.71 -4.75 -6.47
CA VAL A 87 -4.77 -5.73 -6.18
C VAL A 87 -4.77 -6.85 -7.23
N ILE A 88 -4.64 -6.53 -8.53
CA ILE A 88 -4.56 -7.55 -9.58
C ILE A 88 -3.34 -8.44 -9.38
N LEU A 89 -2.16 -7.86 -9.11
CA LEU A 89 -0.94 -8.62 -8.81
C LEU A 89 -1.15 -9.53 -7.59
N SER A 90 -1.78 -9.05 -6.53
CA SER A 90 -2.08 -9.86 -5.34
C SER A 90 -2.98 -11.06 -5.66
N GLN A 91 -3.96 -10.90 -6.55
CA GLN A 91 -4.85 -11.96 -6.96
C GLN A 91 -4.16 -13.00 -7.87
N LEU A 92 -3.25 -12.56 -8.76
CA LEU A 92 -2.40 -13.46 -9.54
C LEU A 92 -1.54 -14.33 -8.61
N LEU A 93 -0.86 -13.73 -7.64
CA LEU A 93 -0.04 -14.42 -6.65
C LEU A 93 -0.89 -15.37 -5.78
N ARG A 94 -2.06 -14.94 -5.34
CA ARG A 94 -2.98 -15.76 -4.52
C ARG A 94 -3.50 -16.98 -5.28
N GLY A 95 -3.85 -16.83 -6.54
CA GLY A 95 -4.27 -17.98 -7.37
C GLY A 95 -3.14 -18.95 -7.61
N PHE A 96 -1.94 -18.45 -7.94
CA PHE A 96 -0.73 -19.26 -8.10
C PHE A 96 -0.41 -20.06 -6.83
N THR A 97 -0.34 -19.41 -5.68
CA THR A 97 -0.01 -20.04 -4.40
C THR A 97 -1.03 -21.10 -3.98
N ARG A 98 -2.31 -20.92 -4.29
CA ARG A 98 -3.34 -21.94 -4.10
C ARG A 98 -3.10 -23.19 -4.96
N GLY A 99 -2.48 -23.03 -6.11
CA GLY A 99 -2.09 -24.14 -7.00
C GLY A 99 -0.95 -24.99 -6.43
N VAL A 100 0.04 -24.34 -5.79
CA VAL A 100 1.30 -24.99 -5.40
C VAL A 100 1.36 -25.44 -3.95
N ARG A 101 0.60 -24.86 -3.03
CA ARG A 101 0.75 -25.01 -1.56
C ARG A 101 0.77 -26.45 -1.02
N LYS A 102 0.21 -27.41 -1.76
CA LYS A 102 0.13 -28.83 -1.36
C LYS A 102 1.18 -29.70 -2.04
N LEU A 103 2.04 -29.12 -2.86
CA LEU A 103 3.09 -29.81 -3.59
C LEU A 103 4.42 -29.67 -2.83
N THR A 104 5.33 -30.60 -3.03
CA THR A 104 6.70 -30.54 -2.48
C THR A 104 7.66 -29.93 -3.50
N ASP A 105 7.47 -30.31 -4.76
CA ASP A 105 8.26 -29.86 -5.89
C ASP A 105 7.34 -29.47 -7.04
N LEU A 106 7.75 -28.50 -7.85
CA LEU A 106 7.01 -27.98 -8.99
C LEU A 106 7.73 -28.34 -10.28
N ASP A 107 7.10 -29.13 -11.11
CA ASP A 107 7.47 -29.36 -12.51
C ASP A 107 6.73 -28.39 -13.46
N ALA A 108 7.03 -28.46 -14.74
CA ALA A 108 6.40 -27.58 -15.73
C ALA A 108 4.86 -27.67 -15.75
N PRO A 109 4.22 -28.89 -15.70
CA PRO A 109 2.77 -29.00 -15.60
C PRO A 109 2.18 -28.37 -14.32
N ALA A 110 2.85 -28.52 -13.17
CA ALA A 110 2.40 -27.94 -11.91
C ALA A 110 2.46 -26.40 -11.93
N ILE A 111 3.54 -25.87 -12.51
CA ILE A 111 3.71 -24.40 -12.70
C ILE A 111 2.64 -23.86 -13.65
N ALA A 112 2.41 -24.50 -14.80
CA ALA A 112 1.40 -24.08 -15.76
C ALA A 112 -0.01 -24.06 -15.13
N ALA A 113 -0.41 -25.13 -14.42
CA ALA A 113 -1.68 -25.18 -13.72
C ALA A 113 -1.82 -24.12 -12.62
N ALA A 114 -0.72 -23.78 -11.94
CA ALA A 114 -0.72 -22.72 -10.93
C ALA A 114 -0.84 -21.33 -11.56
N MET A 115 -0.19 -21.08 -12.71
CA MET A 115 -0.33 -19.82 -13.48
C MET A 115 -1.76 -19.65 -13.98
N GLU A 116 -2.38 -20.68 -14.53
CA GLU A 116 -3.79 -20.66 -14.97
C GLU A 116 -4.72 -20.27 -13.81
N ARG A 117 -4.56 -20.88 -12.63
CA ARG A 117 -5.32 -20.51 -11.42
C ARG A 117 -5.08 -19.05 -10.99
N GLY A 118 -3.86 -18.55 -11.16
CA GLY A 118 -3.52 -17.16 -10.93
C GLY A 118 -4.38 -16.24 -11.79
N VAL A 119 -4.38 -16.51 -13.10
CA VAL A 119 -5.17 -15.76 -14.09
C VAL A 119 -6.66 -15.82 -13.80
N GLU A 120 -7.22 -17.01 -13.58
CA GLU A 120 -8.63 -17.16 -13.22
C GLU A 120 -9.03 -16.35 -11.99
N THR A 121 -8.17 -16.36 -10.95
CA THR A 121 -8.42 -15.64 -9.71
C THR A 121 -8.42 -14.14 -9.94
N ALA A 122 -7.47 -13.62 -10.73
CA ALA A 122 -7.38 -12.20 -11.05
C ALA A 122 -8.55 -11.72 -11.93
N TYR A 123 -8.94 -12.49 -12.95
CA TYR A 123 -10.10 -12.13 -13.79
C TYR A 123 -11.42 -12.11 -13.01
N LYS A 124 -11.61 -13.02 -12.03
CA LYS A 124 -12.79 -13.01 -11.15
C LYS A 124 -12.86 -11.80 -10.21
N ALA A 125 -11.70 -11.26 -9.85
CA ALA A 125 -11.63 -10.10 -8.96
C ALA A 125 -11.93 -8.77 -9.68
N VAL A 126 -11.83 -8.73 -11.00
CA VAL A 126 -12.06 -7.51 -11.80
C VAL A 126 -13.44 -7.56 -12.42
N MET A 127 -14.35 -6.65 -12.03
CA MET A 127 -15.74 -6.64 -12.52
C MET A 127 -15.88 -6.46 -14.04
N LYS A 128 -14.97 -5.69 -14.66
CA LYS A 128 -14.94 -5.42 -16.09
C LYS A 128 -13.51 -5.52 -16.61
N PRO A 129 -12.97 -6.74 -16.80
CA PRO A 129 -11.62 -6.90 -17.33
C PRO A 129 -11.50 -6.29 -18.73
N LYS A 130 -10.40 -5.58 -18.99
CA LYS A 130 -10.08 -4.99 -20.28
C LYS A 130 -8.88 -5.71 -20.89
N GLU A 131 -8.99 -6.03 -22.18
CA GLU A 131 -7.85 -6.56 -22.94
C GLU A 131 -6.82 -5.44 -23.23
N GLY A 132 -5.56 -5.85 -23.43
CA GLY A 132 -4.44 -4.92 -23.56
C GLY A 132 -3.87 -4.44 -22.21
N THR A 133 -4.12 -5.19 -21.13
CA THR A 133 -3.66 -4.86 -19.76
C THR A 133 -2.83 -5.99 -19.16
N ILE A 134 -2.36 -5.81 -17.92
CA ILE A 134 -1.68 -6.85 -17.11
C ILE A 134 -2.40 -8.21 -17.17
N LEU A 135 -3.74 -8.22 -17.21
CA LEU A 135 -4.53 -9.45 -17.31
C LEU A 135 -4.29 -10.19 -18.62
N THR A 136 -4.18 -9.47 -19.73
CA THR A 136 -3.90 -10.04 -21.06
C THR A 136 -2.49 -10.65 -21.10
N VAL A 137 -1.49 -9.95 -20.54
CA VAL A 137 -0.10 -10.45 -20.48
C VAL A 137 -0.02 -11.69 -19.57
N ALA A 138 -0.70 -11.67 -18.42
CA ALA A 138 -0.75 -12.80 -17.50
C ALA A 138 -1.41 -14.04 -18.14
N ARG A 139 -2.51 -13.83 -18.87
CA ARG A 139 -3.21 -14.90 -19.62
C ARG A 139 -2.32 -15.49 -20.69
N ALA A 140 -1.68 -14.67 -21.52
CA ALA A 140 -0.78 -15.13 -22.58
C ALA A 140 0.39 -15.96 -21.99
N ALA A 141 0.95 -15.53 -20.86
CA ALA A 141 1.98 -16.29 -20.15
C ALA A 141 1.47 -17.65 -19.67
N ALA A 142 0.26 -17.73 -19.09
CA ALA A 142 -0.34 -18.97 -18.61
C ALA A 142 -0.71 -19.92 -19.75
N ASP A 143 -1.30 -19.40 -20.84
CA ASP A 143 -1.65 -20.20 -22.04
C ASP A 143 -0.38 -20.80 -22.65
N ARG A 144 0.69 -20.01 -22.76
CA ARG A 144 1.98 -20.49 -23.25
C ARG A 144 2.61 -21.53 -22.33
N ALA A 145 2.50 -21.33 -21.01
CA ALA A 145 2.94 -22.34 -20.04
C ALA A 145 2.20 -23.67 -20.23
N ALA A 146 0.89 -23.64 -20.44
CA ALA A 146 0.08 -24.84 -20.69
C ALA A 146 0.50 -25.55 -21.99
N GLU A 147 0.77 -24.79 -23.07
CA GLU A 147 1.25 -25.37 -24.35
C GLU A 147 2.62 -26.05 -24.22
N LEU A 148 3.52 -25.52 -23.41
CA LEU A 148 4.87 -26.01 -23.24
C LEU A 148 4.99 -27.12 -22.19
N ALA A 149 4.03 -27.24 -21.27
CA ALA A 149 4.12 -28.06 -20.06
C ALA A 149 4.52 -29.53 -20.30
N ASP A 150 3.88 -30.16 -21.29
CA ASP A 150 4.11 -31.58 -21.60
C ASP A 150 5.35 -31.82 -22.49
N ALA A 151 5.82 -30.79 -23.19
CA ALA A 151 6.92 -30.88 -24.16
C ALA A 151 8.25 -30.33 -23.61
N ALA A 152 8.26 -29.71 -22.43
CA ALA A 152 9.45 -29.11 -21.85
C ALA A 152 10.46 -30.18 -21.44
N GLU A 153 11.65 -30.15 -22.05
CA GLU A 153 12.77 -31.04 -21.66
C GLU A 153 13.38 -30.62 -20.31
N ASP A 154 13.40 -29.32 -20.05
CA ASP A 154 13.86 -28.69 -18.81
C ASP A 154 13.10 -27.38 -18.51
N LEU A 155 13.26 -26.84 -17.32
CA LEU A 155 12.62 -25.60 -16.89
C LEU A 155 13.24 -24.33 -17.50
N ASP A 156 14.50 -24.39 -17.98
CA ASP A 156 15.14 -23.24 -18.65
C ASP A 156 14.39 -22.90 -19.93
N ALA A 157 14.23 -23.85 -20.85
CA ALA A 157 13.48 -23.67 -22.10
C ALA A 157 11.99 -23.34 -21.84
N PHE A 158 11.41 -23.88 -20.75
CA PHE A 158 10.04 -23.60 -20.36
C PHE A 158 9.87 -22.15 -19.93
N PHE A 159 10.71 -21.63 -19.05
CA PHE A 159 10.63 -20.22 -18.60
C PHE A 159 10.95 -19.24 -19.72
N ASP A 160 11.97 -19.51 -20.55
CA ASP A 160 12.33 -18.66 -21.68
C ASP A 160 11.17 -18.55 -22.67
N GLY A 161 10.50 -19.67 -22.99
CA GLY A 161 9.37 -19.69 -23.90
C GLY A 161 8.15 -18.92 -23.38
N ILE A 162 7.88 -19.00 -22.09
CA ILE A 162 6.80 -18.22 -21.42
C ILE A 162 7.15 -16.73 -21.45
N PHE A 163 8.37 -16.37 -21.04
CA PHE A 163 8.81 -14.98 -20.96
C PHE A 163 8.75 -14.30 -22.31
N GLN A 164 9.31 -14.94 -23.35
CA GLN A 164 9.30 -14.40 -24.70
C GLN A 164 7.87 -14.15 -25.20
N HIS A 165 6.95 -15.09 -25.00
CA HIS A 165 5.56 -14.95 -25.44
C HIS A 165 4.81 -13.83 -24.68
N ALA A 166 5.09 -13.70 -23.39
CA ALA A 166 4.54 -12.62 -22.57
C ALA A 166 5.09 -11.24 -23.02
N GLU A 167 6.38 -11.15 -23.36
CA GLU A 167 7.01 -9.93 -23.88
C GLU A 167 6.44 -9.53 -25.25
N GLU A 168 6.26 -10.49 -26.18
CA GLU A 168 5.59 -10.26 -27.45
C GLU A 168 4.14 -9.77 -27.28
N THR A 169 3.43 -10.31 -26.29
CA THR A 169 2.06 -9.90 -25.96
C THR A 169 2.04 -8.49 -25.38
N LEU A 170 2.96 -8.16 -24.48
CA LEU A 170 3.09 -6.81 -23.93
C LEU A 170 3.32 -5.78 -25.05
N ALA A 171 4.23 -6.07 -25.99
CA ALA A 171 4.51 -5.19 -27.11
C ALA A 171 3.28 -4.89 -28.00
N ARG A 172 2.26 -5.78 -27.96
CA ARG A 172 1.01 -5.65 -28.72
C ARG A 172 -0.13 -4.99 -27.92
N THR A 173 0.05 -4.69 -26.64
CA THR A 173 -0.99 -4.04 -25.81
C THR A 173 -1.48 -2.70 -26.40
N PRO A 174 -0.64 -1.87 -27.08
CA PRO A 174 -1.11 -0.65 -27.75
C PRO A 174 -2.09 -0.92 -28.90
N GLU A 175 -2.04 -2.12 -29.52
CA GLU A 175 -2.98 -2.50 -30.57
C GLU A 175 -4.36 -2.88 -30.01
N MET A 176 -4.41 -3.26 -28.73
CA MET A 176 -5.62 -3.73 -28.04
C MET A 176 -6.32 -2.62 -27.26
N LEU A 177 -5.58 -1.62 -26.80
CA LEU A 177 -6.10 -0.53 -25.97
C LEU A 177 -5.73 0.82 -26.60
N PRO A 178 -6.68 1.57 -27.19
CA PRO A 178 -6.41 2.78 -27.96
C PRO A 178 -5.59 3.83 -27.21
N VAL A 179 -5.85 4.06 -25.93
CA VAL A 179 -5.13 5.03 -25.10
C VAL A 179 -3.62 4.75 -25.01
N LEU A 180 -3.20 3.49 -24.99
CA LEU A 180 -1.78 3.11 -25.00
C LEU A 180 -1.13 3.41 -26.36
N LYS A 181 -1.90 3.22 -27.44
CA LYS A 181 -1.45 3.52 -28.79
C LYS A 181 -1.24 5.02 -28.99
N GLU A 182 -2.16 5.83 -28.51
CA GLU A 182 -2.11 7.30 -28.59
C GLU A 182 -0.92 7.84 -27.80
N ALA A 183 -0.68 7.29 -26.60
CA ALA A 183 0.46 7.66 -25.77
C ALA A 183 1.81 7.06 -26.24
N GLY A 184 1.79 6.11 -27.20
CA GLY A 184 3.00 5.45 -27.70
C GLY A 184 3.71 4.56 -26.69
N VAL A 185 2.98 4.00 -25.69
CA VAL A 185 3.52 3.19 -24.61
C VAL A 185 2.83 1.82 -24.54
N VAL A 186 3.47 0.87 -23.87
CA VAL A 186 2.88 -0.42 -23.49
C VAL A 186 2.14 -0.32 -22.16
N ASP A 187 1.35 -1.36 -21.81
CA ASP A 187 0.67 -1.40 -20.50
C ASP A 187 1.66 -1.44 -19.35
N SER A 188 1.57 -0.47 -18.44
CA SER A 188 2.46 -0.34 -17.29
C SER A 188 2.37 -1.52 -16.31
N GLY A 189 1.16 -2.03 -16.07
CA GLY A 189 0.94 -3.22 -15.23
C GLY A 189 1.52 -4.48 -15.85
N GLY A 190 1.37 -4.67 -17.16
CA GLY A 190 1.98 -5.76 -17.92
C GLY A 190 3.50 -5.69 -17.90
N GLN A 191 4.08 -4.50 -18.06
CA GLN A 191 5.53 -4.29 -17.91
C GLN A 191 5.99 -4.68 -16.50
N GLY A 192 5.27 -4.26 -15.46
CA GLY A 192 5.58 -4.63 -14.08
C GLY A 192 5.55 -6.14 -13.84
N LEU A 193 4.57 -6.84 -14.42
CA LEU A 193 4.50 -8.30 -14.35
C LEU A 193 5.69 -8.97 -15.03
N LEU A 194 6.11 -8.48 -16.20
CA LEU A 194 7.31 -8.98 -16.88
C LEU A 194 8.58 -8.76 -16.09
N GLU A 195 8.71 -7.63 -15.38
CA GLU A 195 9.86 -7.40 -14.50
C GLU A 195 9.88 -8.37 -13.31
N VAL A 196 8.72 -8.74 -12.76
CA VAL A 196 8.63 -9.82 -11.75
C VAL A 196 9.09 -11.16 -12.35
N PHE A 197 8.63 -11.52 -13.56
CA PHE A 197 9.04 -12.77 -14.20
C PHE A 197 10.53 -12.79 -14.52
N ARG A 198 11.10 -11.68 -15.04
CA ARG A 198 12.53 -11.56 -15.31
C ARG A 198 13.37 -11.78 -14.05
N GLY A 199 13.02 -11.10 -12.97
CA GLY A 199 13.69 -11.29 -11.68
C GLY A 199 13.52 -12.71 -11.12
N ALA A 200 12.36 -13.33 -11.31
CA ALA A 200 12.13 -14.71 -10.90
C ALA A 200 13.02 -15.70 -11.67
N ILE A 201 13.19 -15.53 -12.97
CA ILE A 201 14.09 -16.35 -13.80
C ILE A 201 15.55 -16.14 -13.37
N ASP A 202 15.96 -14.89 -13.10
CA ASP A 202 17.29 -14.59 -12.55
C ASP A 202 17.53 -15.28 -11.20
N GLY A 203 16.52 -15.30 -10.33
CA GLY A 203 16.54 -16.03 -9.06
C GLY A 203 16.61 -17.56 -9.25
N TYR A 204 15.91 -18.12 -10.25
CA TYR A 204 16.02 -19.54 -10.62
C TYR A 204 17.45 -19.90 -11.00
N HIS A 205 18.11 -19.09 -11.84
CA HIS A 205 19.51 -19.29 -12.23
C HIS A 205 20.52 -18.99 -11.11
N GLY A 206 20.08 -18.57 -9.95
CA GLY A 206 20.94 -18.32 -8.79
C GLY A 206 21.83 -17.09 -8.95
N LYS A 207 21.39 -16.08 -9.74
CA LYS A 207 22.05 -14.78 -9.73
C LYS A 207 22.00 -14.21 -8.31
N GLU A 208 23.14 -13.73 -7.81
CA GLU A 208 23.22 -13.12 -6.48
C GLU A 208 22.36 -11.86 -6.44
N VAL A 209 21.39 -11.87 -5.53
CA VAL A 209 20.59 -10.71 -5.17
C VAL A 209 20.85 -10.44 -3.69
N ASP A 210 21.09 -9.20 -3.33
CA ASP A 210 21.20 -8.81 -1.93
C ASP A 210 19.83 -8.90 -1.26
N TYR A 211 19.64 -9.93 -0.45
CA TYR A 211 18.42 -10.19 0.31
C TYR A 211 18.44 -9.56 1.71
N SER A 212 19.51 -8.87 2.12
CA SER A 212 19.67 -8.31 3.47
C SER A 212 18.52 -7.36 3.87
N GLN A 213 17.85 -6.75 2.89
CA GLN A 213 16.67 -5.91 3.12
C GLN A 213 15.41 -6.71 3.52
N PHE A 214 15.38 -8.02 3.24
CA PHE A 214 14.29 -8.91 3.64
C PHE A 214 14.63 -9.68 4.92
N GLU A 215 15.91 -9.74 5.31
CA GLU A 215 16.31 -10.29 6.60
C GLU A 215 15.87 -9.32 7.69
N ALA A 216 14.78 -9.71 8.37
CA ALA A 216 14.22 -9.02 9.51
C ALA A 216 13.97 -7.51 9.29
N ALA A 217 13.00 -7.18 8.46
CA ALA A 217 12.15 -6.09 8.85
C ALA A 217 11.31 -6.60 10.04
N ALA A 218 11.88 -6.54 11.24
CA ALA A 218 11.07 -6.39 12.42
C ALA A 218 10.01 -5.33 12.10
N PRO A 219 8.75 -5.46 12.56
CA PRO A 219 7.68 -4.54 12.22
C PRO A 219 8.25 -3.12 12.32
N LYS A 220 8.17 -2.34 11.23
CA LYS A 220 8.60 -0.95 11.23
C LYS A 220 7.68 -0.24 12.21
N ILE A 221 8.17 -0.15 13.42
CA ILE A 221 7.60 0.60 14.51
C ILE A 221 7.38 2.00 13.99
N THR A 222 6.13 2.38 13.87
CA THR A 222 5.72 3.75 13.61
C THR A 222 6.49 4.66 14.56
N LYS A 223 7.20 5.66 14.03
CA LYS A 223 8.04 6.57 14.80
C LYS A 223 7.27 7.06 16.02
N ILE A 224 7.78 6.69 17.19
CA ILE A 224 7.33 7.24 18.47
C ILE A 224 7.43 8.75 18.39
N SER A 225 6.49 9.46 19.00
CA SER A 225 6.61 10.91 19.18
C SER A 225 7.96 11.24 19.83
N PRO A 226 8.65 12.32 19.42
CA PRO A 226 9.97 12.68 19.94
C PRO A 226 10.05 12.82 21.47
N GLN A 227 8.92 12.89 22.16
CA GLN A 227 8.81 13.02 23.60
C GLN A 227 8.98 11.71 24.38
N ALA A 228 8.60 10.55 23.82
CA ALA A 228 8.77 9.26 24.50
C ALA A 228 10.21 8.69 24.37
N GLU A 229 10.97 9.10 23.32
CA GLU A 229 12.40 8.78 23.21
C GLU A 229 13.28 9.59 24.16
N ALA A 230 12.83 10.75 24.63
CA ALA A 230 13.61 11.65 25.47
C ALA A 230 13.86 11.13 26.91
N ASP A 231 13.08 10.14 27.38
CA ASP A 231 13.17 9.63 28.76
C ASP A 231 14.13 8.44 28.93
N ILE A 232 14.55 7.76 27.84
CA ILE A 232 15.49 6.63 27.91
C ILE A 232 16.90 7.09 27.53
N LYS A 233 17.67 7.52 28.53
CA LYS A 233 19.05 8.01 28.37
C LYS A 233 20.01 6.91 27.89
N PHE A 234 19.87 5.69 28.42
CA PHE A 234 20.66 4.52 28.05
C PHE A 234 19.76 3.42 27.51
N GLY A 235 20.01 2.95 26.28
CA GLY A 235 19.06 2.13 25.51
C GLY A 235 19.11 0.64 25.76
N TYR A 236 20.17 0.11 26.38
CA TYR A 236 20.35 -1.33 26.55
C TYR A 236 20.51 -1.72 28.00
N CYS A 237 19.62 -2.62 28.47
CA CYS A 237 19.80 -3.35 29.71
C CYS A 237 20.79 -4.49 29.46
N THR A 238 21.93 -4.46 30.14
CA THR A 238 23.02 -5.42 29.94
C THR A 238 23.28 -6.17 31.23
N GLU A 239 23.10 -7.49 31.21
CA GLU A 239 23.30 -8.37 32.37
C GLU A 239 24.32 -9.47 32.02
N PHE A 240 25.18 -9.79 32.98
CA PHE A 240 26.12 -10.91 32.85
C PHE A 240 26.71 -11.32 34.19
N ILE A 241 27.33 -12.51 34.21
CA ILE A 241 28.09 -13.02 35.34
C ILE A 241 29.52 -13.21 34.87
N ILE A 242 30.49 -12.71 35.68
CA ILE A 242 31.90 -12.98 35.53
C ILE A 242 32.25 -14.16 36.45
N LEU A 243 32.80 -15.23 35.89
CA LEU A 243 33.35 -16.35 36.62
C LEU A 243 34.81 -16.06 36.93
N LEU A 244 35.12 -15.92 38.24
CA LEU A 244 36.45 -15.53 38.71
C LEU A 244 37.33 -16.77 38.91
N GLU A 245 38.60 -16.68 38.53
CA GLU A 245 39.63 -17.68 38.90
C GLU A 245 40.17 -17.44 40.32
N LYS A 246 40.10 -16.21 40.78
CA LYS A 246 40.51 -15.77 42.12
C LYS A 246 39.59 -14.62 42.56
N PRO A 247 39.32 -14.48 43.90
CA PRO A 247 38.53 -13.35 44.40
C PRO A 247 39.09 -12.01 43.93
N LEU A 248 38.20 -11.11 43.51
CA LEU A 248 38.57 -9.75 43.11
C LEU A 248 38.79 -8.89 44.34
N PRO A 249 39.94 -8.16 44.44
CA PRO A 249 40.12 -7.19 45.51
C PRO A 249 39.07 -6.06 45.44
N GLN A 250 38.71 -5.52 46.59
CA GLN A 250 37.69 -4.48 46.72
C GLN A 250 37.97 -3.24 45.86
N ASP A 251 39.26 -2.85 45.74
CA ASP A 251 39.66 -1.72 44.92
C ASP A 251 39.46 -1.96 43.43
N GLU A 252 39.55 -3.20 42.94
CA GLU A 252 39.24 -3.55 41.56
C GLU A 252 37.71 -3.60 41.31
N ILE A 253 36.93 -4.03 42.29
CA ILE A 253 35.48 -3.97 42.22
C ILE A 253 35.00 -2.52 42.13
N ASP A 254 35.61 -1.62 42.92
CA ASP A 254 35.25 -0.20 42.93
C ASP A 254 35.66 0.48 41.60
N ARG A 255 36.84 0.17 41.05
CA ARG A 255 37.25 0.63 39.74
C ARG A 255 36.35 0.13 38.61
N PHE A 256 35.86 -1.10 38.72
CA PHE A 256 34.94 -1.65 37.73
C PHE A 256 33.58 -0.97 37.81
N ARG A 257 33.10 -0.69 39.02
CA ARG A 257 31.87 0.08 39.22
C ARG A 257 31.99 1.51 38.70
N GLU A 258 33.11 2.21 38.97
CA GLU A 258 33.39 3.54 38.41
C GLU A 258 33.42 3.53 36.88
N PHE A 259 34.00 2.47 36.28
CA PHE A 259 34.00 2.32 34.82
C PHE A 259 32.60 2.15 34.27
N LEU A 260 31.76 1.28 34.89
CA LEU A 260 30.37 1.09 34.48
C LEU A 260 29.56 2.39 34.61
N ASP A 261 29.79 3.16 35.69
CA ASP A 261 29.13 4.46 35.89
C ASP A 261 29.51 5.50 34.83
N SER A 262 30.72 5.40 34.30
CA SER A 262 31.16 6.27 33.21
C SER A 262 30.50 6.00 31.85
N ILE A 263 29.95 4.78 31.64
CA ILE A 263 29.33 4.35 30.38
C ILE A 263 27.83 4.06 30.47
N GLY A 264 27.24 4.16 31.68
CA GLY A 264 25.85 3.78 31.91
C GLY A 264 25.26 4.32 33.19
N ASP A 265 24.07 3.84 33.54
CA ASP A 265 23.42 4.07 34.85
C ASP A 265 22.74 2.77 35.33
N SER A 266 21.97 2.87 36.43
CA SER A 266 21.22 1.75 37.04
C SER A 266 22.11 0.53 37.33
N ILE A 267 23.32 0.78 37.81
CA ILE A 267 24.35 -0.25 37.99
C ILE A 267 24.05 -1.07 39.23
N VAL A 268 23.93 -2.39 39.07
CA VAL A 268 23.95 -3.38 40.13
C VAL A 268 25.17 -4.26 39.93
N LEU A 269 26.15 -4.16 40.83
CA LEU A 269 27.35 -4.97 40.85
C LEU A 269 27.45 -5.68 42.17
N VAL A 270 27.33 -7.01 42.16
CA VAL A 270 27.43 -7.88 43.34
C VAL A 270 28.56 -8.87 43.09
N ALA A 271 29.56 -8.84 43.96
CA ALA A 271 30.72 -9.73 43.88
C ALA A 271 30.78 -10.64 45.10
N ASP A 272 31.14 -11.91 44.89
CA ASP A 272 31.58 -12.86 45.89
C ASP A 272 32.94 -13.46 45.52
N ASP A 273 33.39 -14.50 46.21
CA ASP A 273 34.71 -15.10 45.99
C ASP A 273 34.86 -15.81 44.62
N GLU A 274 33.76 -16.21 43.99
CA GLU A 274 33.78 -17.02 42.76
C GLU A 274 33.15 -16.31 41.56
N ILE A 275 32.22 -15.34 41.79
CA ILE A 275 31.48 -14.68 40.72
C ILE A 275 31.27 -13.18 40.97
N VAL A 276 31.17 -12.42 39.86
CA VAL A 276 30.63 -11.05 39.89
C VAL A 276 29.39 -10.99 39.02
N LYS A 277 28.24 -10.67 39.60
CA LYS A 277 27.02 -10.39 38.83
C LYS A 277 26.94 -8.91 38.52
N VAL A 278 26.70 -8.59 37.25
CA VAL A 278 26.62 -7.23 36.76
C VAL A 278 25.26 -7.03 36.07
N HIS A 279 24.66 -5.87 36.34
CA HIS A 279 23.55 -5.29 35.61
C HIS A 279 23.88 -3.82 35.40
N VAL A 280 23.72 -3.32 34.15
CA VAL A 280 23.97 -1.92 33.81
C VAL A 280 23.09 -1.51 32.63
N HIS A 281 22.50 -0.31 32.71
CA HIS A 281 21.88 0.32 31.55
C HIS A 281 22.91 1.18 30.81
N THR A 282 23.22 0.84 29.55
CA THR A 282 24.27 1.50 28.78
C THR A 282 23.93 1.60 27.30
N ASN A 283 24.56 2.54 26.59
CA ASN A 283 24.56 2.57 25.14
C ASN A 283 25.77 1.82 24.54
N HIS A 284 26.64 1.28 25.39
CA HIS A 284 27.91 0.62 25.01
C HIS A 284 28.07 -0.77 25.65
N PRO A 285 27.13 -1.72 25.43
CA PRO A 285 27.18 -3.05 26.05
C PRO A 285 28.47 -3.79 25.74
N GLY A 286 29.03 -3.62 24.54
CA GLY A 286 30.29 -4.22 24.15
C GLY A 286 31.48 -3.77 25.04
N GLN A 287 31.52 -2.51 25.46
CA GLN A 287 32.58 -2.01 26.35
C GLN A 287 32.44 -2.60 27.76
N ALA A 288 31.23 -2.80 28.24
CA ALA A 288 30.98 -3.45 29.53
C ALA A 288 31.50 -4.91 29.51
N PHE A 289 31.22 -5.67 28.44
CA PHE A 289 31.75 -7.02 28.29
C PHE A 289 33.26 -7.06 28.11
N GLU A 290 33.83 -6.20 27.29
CA GLU A 290 35.28 -6.16 27.05
C GLU A 290 36.04 -5.88 28.35
N ARG A 291 35.56 -4.95 29.16
CA ARG A 291 36.14 -4.69 30.48
C ARG A 291 35.96 -5.87 31.44
N ALA A 292 34.79 -6.48 31.46
CA ALA A 292 34.49 -7.64 32.31
C ALA A 292 35.36 -8.86 31.99
N LEU A 293 35.68 -9.11 30.73
CA LEU A 293 36.61 -10.16 30.27
C LEU A 293 38.01 -10.05 30.85
N THR A 294 38.45 -8.86 31.29
CA THR A 294 39.73 -8.68 31.95
C THR A 294 39.80 -9.28 33.37
N TYR A 295 38.63 -9.60 33.95
CA TYR A 295 38.49 -10.15 35.30
C TYR A 295 38.22 -11.66 35.33
N GLY A 296 37.62 -12.21 34.25
CA GLY A 296 37.29 -13.62 34.18
C GLY A 296 36.42 -13.98 32.95
N GLN A 297 35.94 -15.23 32.92
CA GLN A 297 35.08 -15.72 31.86
C GLN A 297 33.65 -15.20 32.05
N LEU A 298 32.96 -14.84 30.95
CA LEU A 298 31.58 -14.39 31.00
C LEU A 298 30.60 -15.55 30.85
N SER A 299 29.53 -15.49 31.65
CA SER A 299 28.42 -16.44 31.61
C SER A 299 27.09 -15.69 31.71
N ARG A 300 26.02 -16.30 31.22
CA ARG A 300 24.64 -15.78 31.25
C ARG A 300 24.53 -14.32 30.77
N MET A 301 25.19 -14.05 29.64
CA MET A 301 25.13 -12.75 29.00
C MET A 301 23.73 -12.51 28.41
N LYS A 302 23.14 -11.36 28.75
CA LYS A 302 21.85 -10.91 28.24
C LYS A 302 21.97 -9.43 27.88
N ILE A 303 21.47 -9.06 26.72
CA ILE A 303 21.32 -7.66 26.30
C ILE A 303 19.89 -7.49 25.79
N ASP A 304 19.11 -6.66 26.47
CA ASP A 304 17.77 -6.29 26.06
C ASP A 304 17.76 -4.83 25.58
N ASN A 305 17.10 -4.57 24.47
CA ASN A 305 16.87 -3.21 24.01
C ASN A 305 15.65 -2.63 24.76
N MET A 306 15.92 -1.80 25.75
CA MET A 306 14.84 -1.22 26.58
C MET A 306 13.87 -0.33 25.79
N ARG A 307 14.28 0.17 24.64
CA ARG A 307 13.38 0.89 23.73
C ARG A 307 12.36 -0.07 23.11
N GLU A 308 12.77 -1.30 22.79
CA GLU A 308 11.88 -2.36 22.30
C GLU A 308 10.99 -2.91 23.43
N GLU A 309 11.54 -3.17 24.61
CA GLU A 309 10.76 -3.60 25.80
C GLU A 309 9.72 -2.55 26.22
N HIS A 310 10.07 -1.27 26.18
CA HIS A 310 9.13 -0.19 26.46
C HIS A 310 8.00 -0.15 25.43
N GLN A 311 8.32 -0.42 24.16
CA GLN A 311 7.32 -0.53 23.09
C GLN A 311 6.43 -1.76 23.25
N GLU A 312 6.99 -2.93 23.55
CA GLU A 312 6.19 -4.12 23.85
C GLU A 312 5.28 -3.92 25.07
N LYS A 313 5.75 -3.18 26.08
CA LYS A 313 4.95 -2.84 27.23
C LYS A 313 3.84 -1.85 26.89
N LEU A 314 4.13 -0.82 26.07
CA LEU A 314 3.11 0.11 25.54
C LEU A 314 2.09 -0.62 24.67
N ILE A 315 2.52 -1.58 23.85
CA ILE A 315 1.63 -2.42 23.04
C ILE A 315 0.76 -3.30 23.95
N LYS A 316 1.35 -3.97 24.95
CA LYS A 316 0.60 -4.77 25.94
C LYS A 316 -0.32 -3.94 26.84
N ASP A 317 0.11 -2.74 27.24
CA ASP A 317 -0.72 -1.79 27.99
C ASP A 317 -1.82 -1.20 27.10
N ALA A 318 -1.54 -0.96 25.80
CA ALA A 318 -2.55 -0.58 24.81
C ALA A 318 -3.51 -1.74 24.51
N GLU A 319 -3.05 -2.97 24.41
CA GLU A 319 -3.89 -4.17 24.30
C GLU A 319 -4.73 -4.41 25.55
N LYS A 320 -4.19 -4.12 26.74
CA LYS A 320 -4.92 -4.22 28.00
C LYS A 320 -5.94 -3.09 28.14
N LEU A 321 -5.59 -1.86 27.78
CA LEU A 321 -6.52 -0.73 27.67
C LEU A 321 -7.59 -0.99 26.59
N ALA A 322 -7.21 -1.57 25.45
CA ALA A 322 -8.15 -1.99 24.41
C ALA A 322 -9.09 -3.13 24.90
N LYS A 323 -8.59 -4.06 25.72
CA LYS A 323 -9.44 -5.08 26.37
C LYS A 323 -10.35 -4.48 27.44
N GLU A 324 -9.85 -3.57 28.28
CA GLU A 324 -10.65 -2.86 29.27
C GLU A 324 -11.67 -1.90 28.62
N GLN A 325 -11.33 -1.30 27.47
CA GLN A 325 -12.26 -0.55 26.61
C GLN A 325 -13.21 -1.47 25.84
N ALA A 326 -12.82 -2.70 25.53
CA ALA A 326 -13.71 -3.70 24.92
C ALA A 326 -14.76 -4.24 25.91
N GLU A 327 -14.43 -4.29 27.20
CA GLU A 327 -15.37 -4.64 28.27
C GLU A 327 -16.33 -3.49 28.63
N ASN A 328 -16.00 -2.24 28.22
CA ASN A 328 -16.80 -1.02 28.39
C ASN A 328 -17.30 -0.45 27.06
N LYS A 329 -17.40 -1.24 26.00
CA LYS A 329 -17.90 -0.77 24.71
C LYS A 329 -19.35 -0.33 24.84
N GLU A 330 -19.61 0.93 24.48
CA GLU A 330 -20.95 1.37 24.08
C GLU A 330 -21.51 0.37 23.06
N PRO A 331 -22.81 0.07 23.09
CA PRO A 331 -23.39 -0.81 22.09
C PRO A 331 -23.04 -0.30 20.69
N PRO A 332 -22.76 -1.20 19.72
CA PRO A 332 -22.38 -0.78 18.38
C PRO A 332 -23.47 0.11 17.78
N LYS A 333 -23.05 1.20 17.14
CA LYS A 333 -23.95 2.02 16.31
C LYS A 333 -24.61 1.14 15.25
N ASP A 334 -25.80 1.49 14.81
CA ASP A 334 -26.42 0.75 13.70
C ASP A 334 -25.65 0.98 12.39
N HIS A 335 -25.17 2.20 12.16
CA HIS A 335 -24.41 2.60 10.97
C HIS A 335 -23.11 3.30 11.35
N GLY A 336 -22.06 3.03 10.59
CA GLY A 336 -20.76 3.69 10.67
C GLY A 336 -20.26 4.07 9.28
N PHE A 337 -19.38 5.07 9.21
CA PHE A 337 -18.92 5.64 7.95
C PHE A 337 -17.41 5.77 7.92
N ILE A 338 -16.81 5.27 6.84
CA ILE A 338 -15.38 5.40 6.55
C ILE A 338 -15.24 6.11 5.21
N SER A 339 -14.44 7.19 5.15
CA SER A 339 -14.17 7.89 3.90
C SER A 339 -12.68 8.00 3.65
N VAL A 340 -12.27 7.89 2.39
CA VAL A 340 -10.90 8.24 1.97
C VAL A 340 -10.90 9.72 1.58
N SER A 341 -9.98 10.50 2.14
CA SER A 341 -9.87 11.92 1.87
C SER A 341 -8.41 12.39 1.93
N VAL A 342 -8.11 13.47 1.21
CA VAL A 342 -6.85 14.18 1.25
C VAL A 342 -7.13 15.68 1.26
N GLY A 343 -6.38 16.41 2.09
CA GLY A 343 -6.65 17.84 2.36
C GLY A 343 -7.50 18.04 3.61
N GLU A 344 -7.06 18.97 4.47
CA GLU A 344 -7.70 19.17 5.78
C GLU A 344 -9.13 19.71 5.65
N GLY A 345 -9.38 20.60 4.67
CA GLY A 345 -10.73 21.16 4.44
C GLY A 345 -11.71 20.07 3.99
N LEU A 346 -11.34 19.23 3.02
CA LEU A 346 -12.17 18.10 2.59
C LEU A 346 -12.40 17.10 3.72
N SER A 347 -11.38 16.84 4.50
CA SER A 347 -11.47 15.97 5.69
C SER A 347 -12.42 16.54 6.74
N GLN A 348 -12.43 17.86 6.92
CA GLN A 348 -13.35 18.54 7.82
C GLN A 348 -14.81 18.40 7.37
N ILE A 349 -15.08 18.56 6.06
CA ILE A 349 -16.42 18.37 5.49
C ILE A 349 -16.94 16.95 5.81
N PHE A 350 -16.13 15.91 5.60
CA PHE A 350 -16.54 14.54 5.92
C PHE A 350 -16.78 14.32 7.42
N ARG A 351 -15.97 14.96 8.31
CA ARG A 351 -16.23 14.90 9.76
C ARG A 351 -17.55 15.54 10.14
N GLU A 352 -17.88 16.68 9.54
CA GLU A 352 -19.15 17.38 9.77
C GLU A 352 -20.36 16.60 9.23
N LEU A 353 -20.18 15.85 8.17
CA LEU A 353 -21.18 14.92 7.65
C LEU A 353 -21.33 13.65 8.49
N GLY A 354 -20.50 13.44 9.52
CA GLY A 354 -20.61 12.34 10.46
C GLY A 354 -19.78 11.11 10.11
N VAL A 355 -18.71 11.24 9.30
CA VAL A 355 -17.78 10.14 9.05
C VAL A 355 -17.03 9.79 10.35
N ASP A 356 -17.09 8.51 10.75
CA ASP A 356 -16.48 8.01 11.97
C ASP A 356 -14.96 7.84 11.85
N TYR A 357 -14.46 7.50 10.65
CA TYR A 357 -13.04 7.31 10.41
C TYR A 357 -12.64 7.78 9.01
N LEU A 358 -11.58 8.60 8.96
CA LEU A 358 -10.98 9.06 7.71
C LEU A 358 -9.69 8.30 7.45
N ILE A 359 -9.54 7.78 6.24
CA ILE A 359 -8.30 7.21 5.73
C ILE A 359 -7.63 8.29 4.88
N GLU A 360 -6.44 8.72 5.30
CA GLU A 360 -5.66 9.69 4.55
C GLU A 360 -5.07 9.03 3.30
N GLY A 361 -5.29 9.62 2.14
CA GLY A 361 -4.77 9.13 0.86
C GLY A 361 -5.69 9.45 -0.32
N GLY A 362 -5.33 8.91 -1.48
CA GLY A 362 -6.21 8.94 -2.66
C GLY A 362 -5.55 9.39 -3.96
N GLN A 363 -4.70 10.40 -4.01
CA GLN A 363 -4.16 10.91 -5.28
C GLN A 363 -2.73 10.43 -5.54
N THR A 364 -1.85 10.54 -4.55
CA THR A 364 -0.44 10.15 -4.67
C THR A 364 -0.12 8.85 -3.97
N MET A 365 -0.97 8.42 -3.02
CA MET A 365 -0.78 7.19 -2.26
C MET A 365 -2.13 6.53 -2.01
N ASN A 366 -2.41 5.46 -2.76
CA ASN A 366 -3.61 4.66 -2.55
C ASN A 366 -3.51 3.88 -1.23
N PRO A 367 -4.53 3.96 -0.34
CA PRO A 367 -4.59 3.11 0.85
C PRO A 367 -4.53 1.63 0.49
N SER A 368 -3.89 0.84 1.34
CA SER A 368 -3.86 -0.62 1.19
C SER A 368 -5.16 -1.27 1.66
N THR A 369 -5.36 -2.53 1.31
CA THR A 369 -6.42 -3.35 1.89
C THR A 369 -6.30 -3.43 3.42
N GLU A 370 -5.08 -3.45 3.95
CA GLU A 370 -4.81 -3.43 5.39
C GLU A 370 -5.24 -2.11 6.05
N ASP A 371 -5.01 -0.96 5.39
CA ASP A 371 -5.48 0.34 5.88
C ASP A 371 -7.01 0.36 6.00
N MET A 372 -7.72 -0.24 5.03
CA MET A 372 -9.18 -0.40 5.05
C MET A 372 -9.64 -1.32 6.20
N LEU A 373 -8.98 -2.46 6.40
CA LEU A 373 -9.30 -3.39 7.49
C LEU A 373 -9.07 -2.73 8.85
N ASN A 374 -7.97 -2.01 9.03
CA ASN A 374 -7.68 -1.27 10.26
C ASN A 374 -8.73 -0.17 10.54
N ALA A 375 -9.25 0.49 9.50
CA ALA A 375 -10.34 1.45 9.63
C ALA A 375 -11.65 0.77 10.05
N ILE A 376 -11.99 -0.36 9.43
CA ILE A 376 -13.17 -1.17 9.76
C ILE A 376 -13.15 -1.63 11.24
N GLU A 377 -11.98 -2.05 11.74
CA GLU A 377 -11.82 -2.46 13.14
C GLU A 377 -12.08 -1.32 14.12
N LYS A 378 -11.65 -0.09 13.78
CA LYS A 378 -11.80 1.10 14.64
C LYS A 378 -13.22 1.64 14.71
N VAL A 379 -14.07 1.34 13.73
CA VAL A 379 -15.47 1.80 13.71
C VAL A 379 -16.37 0.77 14.38
N ASN A 380 -16.95 1.13 15.56
CA ASN A 380 -17.85 0.27 16.31
C ASN A 380 -19.30 0.40 15.81
N ALA A 381 -19.58 -0.22 14.66
CA ALA A 381 -20.90 -0.23 14.03
C ALA A 381 -21.24 -1.62 13.48
N LYS A 382 -22.54 -1.91 13.32
CA LYS A 382 -23.04 -3.17 12.72
C LYS A 382 -22.87 -3.16 11.22
N THR A 383 -23.27 -2.07 10.57
CA THR A 383 -23.14 -1.83 9.13
C THR A 383 -22.19 -0.67 8.91
N ILE A 384 -21.16 -0.84 8.10
CA ILE A 384 -20.16 0.18 7.79
C ILE A 384 -20.21 0.50 6.30
N TYR A 385 -20.39 1.78 5.98
CA TYR A 385 -20.33 2.31 4.62
C TYR A 385 -18.92 2.86 4.37
N ILE A 386 -18.30 2.43 3.28
CA ILE A 386 -16.97 2.89 2.86
C ILE A 386 -17.10 3.72 1.59
N PHE A 387 -16.58 4.94 1.62
CA PHE A 387 -16.50 5.87 0.49
C PHE A 387 -15.06 5.96 0.00
N PRO A 388 -14.68 5.23 -1.06
CA PRO A 388 -13.32 5.23 -1.60
C PRO A 388 -12.89 6.56 -2.21
N ASN A 389 -13.82 7.30 -2.82
CA ASN A 389 -13.63 8.62 -3.45
C ASN A 389 -12.53 8.65 -4.54
N ASN A 390 -12.12 7.48 -5.00
CA ASN A 390 -11.16 7.29 -6.07
C ASN A 390 -11.40 5.92 -6.73
N LYS A 391 -11.47 5.89 -8.07
CA LYS A 391 -11.68 4.66 -8.84
C LYS A 391 -10.63 3.56 -8.56
N ASN A 392 -9.39 3.98 -8.22
CA ASN A 392 -8.27 3.07 -7.95
C ASN A 392 -8.34 2.41 -6.56
N ILE A 393 -9.18 2.94 -5.67
CA ILE A 393 -9.31 2.46 -4.28
C ILE A 393 -10.51 1.50 -4.13
N ILE A 394 -11.52 1.59 -5.01
CA ILE A 394 -12.75 0.77 -4.94
C ILE A 394 -12.42 -0.72 -4.84
N LEU A 395 -11.40 -1.18 -5.58
CA LEU A 395 -11.04 -2.60 -5.61
C LEU A 395 -10.43 -3.06 -4.27
N ALA A 396 -9.58 -2.23 -3.64
CA ALA A 396 -9.01 -2.51 -2.31
C ALA A 396 -10.10 -2.49 -1.23
N ALA A 397 -11.06 -1.55 -1.30
CA ALA A 397 -12.21 -1.49 -0.39
C ALA A 397 -13.11 -2.75 -0.51
N ASN A 398 -13.40 -3.20 -1.73
CA ASN A 398 -14.14 -4.45 -1.95
C ASN A 398 -13.38 -5.68 -1.43
N GLN A 399 -12.06 -5.70 -1.57
CA GLN A 399 -11.24 -6.77 -1.03
C GLN A 399 -11.26 -6.79 0.51
N ALA A 400 -11.23 -5.63 1.16
CA ALA A 400 -11.37 -5.52 2.61
C ALA A 400 -12.76 -5.99 3.07
N ARG A 401 -13.84 -5.62 2.34
CA ARG A 401 -15.19 -6.14 2.59
C ARG A 401 -15.22 -7.67 2.56
N ASP A 402 -14.64 -8.28 1.54
CA ASP A 402 -14.66 -9.74 1.35
C ASP A 402 -13.81 -10.50 2.40
N LEU A 403 -12.97 -9.80 3.15
CA LEU A 403 -12.15 -10.33 4.25
C LEU A 403 -12.79 -10.10 5.63
N THR A 404 -13.82 -9.28 5.72
CA THR A 404 -14.50 -8.95 6.99
C THR A 404 -15.72 -9.89 7.16
N GLU A 405 -15.75 -10.64 8.26
CA GLU A 405 -16.81 -11.64 8.53
C GLU A 405 -17.79 -11.22 9.63
N ASP A 406 -17.41 -10.31 10.50
CA ASP A 406 -18.12 -9.96 11.74
C ASP A 406 -19.00 -8.71 11.63
N LYS A 407 -18.92 -7.97 10.52
CA LYS A 407 -19.67 -6.73 10.26
C LYS A 407 -20.20 -6.73 8.82
N GLU A 408 -21.32 -6.05 8.62
CA GLU A 408 -21.81 -5.78 7.27
C GLU A 408 -21.03 -4.59 6.67
N ILE A 409 -20.28 -4.84 5.59
CA ILE A 409 -19.50 -3.80 4.92
C ILE A 409 -20.12 -3.48 3.56
N ILE A 410 -20.40 -2.20 3.34
CA ILE A 410 -20.99 -1.68 2.10
C ILE A 410 -20.00 -0.71 1.47
N VAL A 411 -19.46 -1.08 0.32
CA VAL A 411 -18.62 -0.18 -0.47
C VAL A 411 -19.51 0.63 -1.40
N VAL A 412 -19.61 1.93 -1.13
CA VAL A 412 -20.31 2.89 -1.98
C VAL A 412 -19.35 3.27 -3.12
N PRO A 413 -19.72 3.09 -4.40
CA PRO A 413 -18.76 3.14 -5.51
C PRO A 413 -18.40 4.57 -5.93
N THR A 414 -18.04 5.43 -4.98
CA THR A 414 -17.63 6.81 -5.21
C THR A 414 -16.25 6.87 -5.87
N LYS A 415 -16.12 7.66 -6.93
CA LYS A 415 -14.90 7.81 -7.72
C LYS A 415 -14.21 9.14 -7.48
N THR A 416 -14.91 10.09 -6.86
CA THR A 416 -14.46 11.44 -6.58
C THR A 416 -14.94 11.88 -5.21
N ILE A 417 -14.27 12.88 -4.63
CA ILE A 417 -14.65 13.46 -3.33
C ILE A 417 -16.08 14.04 -3.36
N PRO A 418 -16.47 14.85 -4.37
CA PRO A 418 -17.85 15.35 -4.44
C PRO A 418 -18.90 14.23 -4.46
N GLN A 419 -18.66 13.15 -5.21
CA GLN A 419 -19.54 11.97 -5.19
C GLN A 419 -19.68 11.38 -3.78
N GLY A 420 -18.59 11.37 -2.99
CA GLY A 420 -18.64 10.93 -1.60
C GLY A 420 -19.49 11.84 -0.71
N ILE A 421 -19.39 13.14 -0.92
CA ILE A 421 -20.17 14.15 -0.18
C ILE A 421 -21.66 13.99 -0.50
N SER A 422 -22.05 13.97 -1.78
CA SER A 422 -23.46 13.79 -2.19
C SER A 422 -24.01 12.45 -1.74
N ALA A 423 -23.22 11.38 -1.77
CA ALA A 423 -23.64 10.08 -1.25
C ALA A 423 -23.93 10.12 0.26
N MET A 424 -23.05 10.78 1.05
CA MET A 424 -23.28 10.96 2.49
C MET A 424 -24.55 11.75 2.80
N ILE A 425 -24.79 12.84 2.07
CA ILE A 425 -26.00 13.67 2.23
C ILE A 425 -27.28 12.88 1.93
N SER A 426 -27.23 11.93 0.99
CA SER A 426 -28.39 11.11 0.60
C SER A 426 -28.69 9.96 1.55
N PHE A 427 -27.88 9.72 2.59
CA PHE A 427 -28.08 8.68 3.57
C PHE A 427 -29.31 8.96 4.46
N VAL A 428 -30.14 7.94 4.68
CA VAL A 428 -31.32 8.02 5.54
C VAL A 428 -31.23 6.91 6.60
N PRO A 429 -31.08 7.25 7.90
CA PRO A 429 -30.86 6.28 8.98
C PRO A 429 -31.96 5.20 9.12
N GLU A 430 -33.21 5.53 8.75
CA GLU A 430 -34.37 4.63 8.87
C GLU A 430 -34.48 3.61 7.74
N LYS A 431 -33.67 3.77 6.67
CA LYS A 431 -33.64 2.85 5.53
C LYS A 431 -32.67 1.69 5.76
N GLY A 432 -32.98 0.55 5.16
CA GLY A 432 -32.07 -0.60 5.14
C GLY A 432 -30.81 -0.34 4.31
N SER A 433 -29.82 -1.21 4.48
CA SER A 433 -28.50 -1.07 3.83
C SER A 433 -28.58 -1.08 2.29
N GLU A 434 -29.39 -1.95 1.71
CA GLU A 434 -29.60 -2.02 0.25
C GLU A 434 -30.32 -0.77 -0.30
N GLU A 435 -31.31 -0.25 0.43
CA GLU A 435 -32.05 0.93 0.03
C GLU A 435 -31.20 2.20 0.12
N ASN A 436 -30.35 2.30 1.17
CA ASN A 436 -29.39 3.37 1.30
C ASN A 436 -28.32 3.32 0.18
N LEU A 437 -27.77 2.13 -0.12
CA LEU A 437 -26.81 1.97 -1.21
C LEU A 437 -27.42 2.38 -2.56
N ALA A 438 -28.70 2.03 -2.80
CA ALA A 438 -29.40 2.45 -4.02
C ALA A 438 -29.59 3.97 -4.08
N SER A 439 -30.01 4.61 -2.97
CA SER A 439 -30.16 6.07 -2.88
C SER A 439 -28.83 6.80 -3.08
N MET A 440 -27.76 6.33 -2.43
CA MET A 440 -26.41 6.88 -2.57
C MET A 440 -25.88 6.72 -4.01
N THR A 441 -26.12 5.57 -4.64
CA THR A 441 -25.69 5.32 -6.02
C THR A 441 -26.45 6.22 -7.02
N ASP A 442 -27.72 6.47 -6.78
CA ASP A 442 -28.51 7.42 -7.58
C ASP A 442 -27.96 8.86 -7.43
N ALA A 443 -27.68 9.30 -6.19
CA ALA A 443 -27.06 10.60 -5.94
C ALA A 443 -25.71 10.75 -6.67
N ILE A 444 -24.81 9.75 -6.54
CA ILE A 444 -23.53 9.73 -7.24
C ILE A 444 -23.69 9.92 -8.75
N SER A 445 -24.73 9.34 -9.34
CA SER A 445 -24.93 9.37 -10.81
C SER A 445 -25.26 10.75 -11.36
N ARG A 446 -25.73 11.68 -10.50
CA ARG A 446 -26.06 13.06 -10.85
C ARG A 446 -24.85 13.99 -10.73
N VAL A 447 -23.84 13.61 -9.95
CA VAL A 447 -22.66 14.43 -9.70
C VAL A 447 -21.70 14.32 -10.88
N LYS A 448 -21.53 15.39 -11.63
CA LYS A 448 -20.47 15.57 -12.61
C LYS A 448 -19.27 16.19 -11.90
N THR A 449 -18.08 15.59 -12.04
CA THR A 449 -16.88 16.10 -11.37
C THR A 449 -15.83 16.52 -12.36
N GLY A 450 -15.28 17.73 -12.16
CA GLY A 450 -14.13 18.26 -12.87
C GLY A 450 -12.95 18.49 -11.92
N GLN A 451 -11.74 18.31 -12.45
CA GLN A 451 -10.49 18.45 -11.72
C GLN A 451 -9.54 19.33 -12.51
N ILE A 452 -9.03 20.40 -11.90
CA ILE A 452 -8.03 21.27 -12.52
C ILE A 452 -6.66 20.95 -11.96
N THR A 453 -5.75 20.55 -12.86
CA THR A 453 -4.37 20.18 -12.52
C THR A 453 -3.40 20.64 -13.62
N TYR A 454 -2.14 20.25 -13.54
CA TYR A 454 -1.11 20.60 -14.51
C TYR A 454 -0.51 19.36 -15.18
N ALA A 455 -0.03 19.54 -16.41
CA ALA A 455 0.67 18.49 -17.15
C ALA A 455 2.13 18.40 -16.70
N VAL A 456 2.58 17.19 -16.34
CA VAL A 456 3.98 16.92 -15.93
C VAL A 456 4.91 16.59 -17.09
N ARG A 457 4.37 16.45 -18.32
CA ARG A 457 5.11 16.15 -19.55
C ARG A 457 4.28 16.49 -20.79
N ASP A 458 4.97 16.57 -21.93
CA ASP A 458 4.30 16.66 -23.23
C ASP A 458 3.56 15.35 -23.53
N THR A 459 2.31 15.47 -23.96
CA THR A 459 1.48 14.34 -24.35
C THR A 459 0.42 14.78 -25.38
N ARG A 460 -0.25 13.82 -26.01
CA ARG A 460 -1.40 14.06 -26.86
C ARG A 460 -2.52 13.11 -26.49
N ILE A 461 -3.68 13.66 -26.12
CA ILE A 461 -4.84 12.90 -25.67
C ILE A 461 -6.08 13.49 -26.36
N ASP A 462 -6.95 12.64 -26.91
CA ASP A 462 -8.21 13.04 -27.57
C ASP A 462 -8.02 14.19 -28.59
N ASP A 463 -6.99 14.10 -29.45
CA ASP A 463 -6.58 15.12 -30.43
C ASP A 463 -6.11 16.47 -29.85
N LYS A 464 -6.01 16.62 -28.53
CA LYS A 464 -5.44 17.80 -27.85
C LYS A 464 -3.94 17.62 -27.62
N GLU A 465 -3.14 18.57 -28.10
CA GLU A 465 -1.71 18.66 -27.76
C GLU A 465 -1.57 19.32 -26.40
N ILE A 466 -0.85 18.68 -25.50
CA ILE A 466 -0.66 19.12 -24.10
C ILE A 466 0.84 19.19 -23.86
N HIS A 467 1.31 20.35 -23.44
CA HIS A 467 2.72 20.56 -23.12
C HIS A 467 2.96 20.56 -21.60
N GLU A 468 4.17 20.21 -21.21
CA GLU A 468 4.59 20.28 -19.81
C GLU A 468 4.29 21.67 -19.22
N GLY A 469 3.60 21.69 -18.08
CA GLY A 469 3.16 22.90 -17.38
C GLY A 469 1.83 23.49 -17.88
N ASP A 470 1.20 22.93 -18.93
CA ASP A 470 -0.16 23.34 -19.29
C ASP A 470 -1.16 22.94 -18.19
N ILE A 471 -2.17 23.77 -18.02
CA ILE A 471 -3.28 23.50 -17.10
C ILE A 471 -4.33 22.66 -17.81
N MET A 472 -4.80 21.62 -17.15
CA MET A 472 -5.79 20.69 -17.68
C MET A 472 -7.05 20.68 -16.83
N GLY A 473 -8.19 20.78 -17.48
CA GLY A 473 -9.51 20.50 -16.89
C GLY A 473 -9.96 19.09 -17.27
N ILE A 474 -10.02 18.20 -16.29
CA ILE A 474 -10.31 16.78 -16.47
C ILE A 474 -11.69 16.50 -15.89
N GLY A 475 -12.62 16.05 -16.72
CA GLY A 475 -13.95 15.61 -16.33
C GLY A 475 -14.06 14.08 -16.26
N ASP A 476 -15.27 13.61 -16.01
CA ASP A 476 -15.56 12.15 -15.89
C ASP A 476 -15.24 11.36 -17.16
N ALA A 477 -15.40 11.97 -18.34
CA ALA A 477 -15.22 11.33 -19.64
C ALA A 477 -13.82 11.55 -20.25
N GLY A 478 -13.00 12.46 -19.74
CA GLY A 478 -11.68 12.79 -20.28
C GLY A 478 -11.32 14.27 -20.11
N ILE A 479 -10.40 14.77 -20.96
CA ILE A 479 -9.92 16.15 -20.88
C ILE A 479 -10.91 17.09 -21.55
N LEU A 480 -11.53 17.96 -20.76
CA LEU A 480 -12.52 18.93 -21.22
C LEU A 480 -11.85 20.22 -21.72
N ALA A 481 -10.85 20.74 -20.99
CA ALA A 481 -10.17 21.99 -21.31
C ALA A 481 -8.64 21.86 -21.14
N VAL A 482 -7.87 22.61 -21.94
CA VAL A 482 -6.41 22.72 -21.81
C VAL A 482 -6.00 24.15 -22.11
N GLY A 483 -5.16 24.73 -21.27
CA GLY A 483 -4.68 26.11 -21.44
C GLY A 483 -3.51 26.43 -20.51
N ARG A 484 -3.22 27.71 -20.34
CA ARG A 484 -2.15 28.18 -19.44
C ARG A 484 -2.64 28.97 -18.26
N ASP A 485 -3.90 29.39 -18.29
CA ASP A 485 -4.53 30.15 -17.24
C ASP A 485 -5.53 29.29 -16.49
N ARG A 486 -5.38 29.22 -15.16
CA ARG A 486 -6.21 28.35 -14.29
C ARG A 486 -7.67 28.74 -14.29
N LEU A 487 -7.95 30.04 -14.25
CA LEU A 487 -9.30 30.57 -14.23
C LEU A 487 -10.03 30.24 -15.53
N GLN A 488 -9.38 30.53 -16.67
CA GLN A 488 -9.95 30.26 -17.98
C GLN A 488 -10.22 28.78 -18.19
N VAL A 489 -9.28 27.90 -17.84
CA VAL A 489 -9.44 26.44 -17.99
C VAL A 489 -10.56 25.92 -17.09
N ALA A 490 -10.70 26.44 -15.86
CA ALA A 490 -11.79 26.07 -14.96
C ALA A 490 -13.15 26.49 -15.53
N GLU A 491 -13.27 27.71 -16.06
CA GLU A 491 -14.50 28.20 -16.70
C GLU A 491 -14.88 27.39 -17.95
N GLU A 492 -13.91 27.08 -18.80
CA GLU A 492 -14.11 26.24 -19.99
C GLU A 492 -14.56 24.84 -19.60
N MET A 493 -13.95 24.25 -18.56
CA MET A 493 -14.32 22.93 -18.06
C MET A 493 -15.75 22.93 -17.50
N VAL A 494 -16.10 23.91 -16.68
CA VAL A 494 -17.46 24.01 -16.11
C VAL A 494 -18.49 24.20 -17.21
N ALA A 495 -18.17 24.95 -18.28
CA ALA A 495 -19.07 25.15 -19.41
C ALA A 495 -19.43 23.84 -20.16
N GLU A 496 -18.52 22.84 -20.15
CA GLU A 496 -18.78 21.50 -20.71
C GLU A 496 -19.53 20.58 -19.73
N MET A 497 -19.59 20.95 -18.43
CA MET A 497 -20.24 20.17 -17.37
C MET A 497 -21.68 20.61 -17.08
N VAL A 498 -21.95 21.92 -17.15
CA VAL A 498 -23.26 22.49 -16.83
C VAL A 498 -24.25 22.18 -17.95
N ASP A 499 -25.47 21.81 -17.59
CA ASP A 499 -26.63 21.61 -18.46
C ASP A 499 -27.90 22.22 -17.86
N GLU A 500 -29.05 22.01 -18.53
CA GLU A 500 -30.34 22.58 -18.13
C GLU A 500 -30.88 22.02 -16.80
N GLU A 501 -30.33 20.92 -16.29
CA GLU A 501 -30.73 20.26 -15.02
C GLU A 501 -29.78 20.62 -13.87
N SER A 502 -28.73 21.41 -14.12
CA SER A 502 -27.72 21.78 -13.13
C SER A 502 -28.24 22.87 -12.20
N GLU A 503 -28.21 22.64 -10.89
CA GLU A 503 -28.71 23.53 -9.85
C GLU A 503 -27.57 24.05 -8.93
N ILE A 504 -26.51 23.24 -8.70
CA ILE A 504 -25.42 23.55 -7.75
C ILE A 504 -24.08 23.37 -8.44
N ILE A 505 -23.18 24.34 -8.21
CA ILE A 505 -21.76 24.26 -8.58
C ILE A 505 -20.94 24.40 -7.30
N SER A 506 -20.29 23.32 -6.85
CA SER A 506 -19.42 23.39 -5.67
C SER A 506 -17.96 23.41 -6.09
N VAL A 507 -17.22 24.42 -5.65
CA VAL A 507 -15.79 24.62 -5.90
C VAL A 507 -15.00 24.33 -4.64
N TYR A 508 -14.04 23.41 -4.70
CA TYR A 508 -13.10 23.08 -3.62
C TYR A 508 -11.69 23.46 -4.08
N TYR A 509 -11.09 24.48 -3.47
CA TYR A 509 -9.75 24.93 -3.86
C TYR A 509 -8.65 24.24 -3.05
N GLY A 510 -7.53 23.91 -3.75
CA GLY A 510 -6.38 23.21 -3.22
C GLY A 510 -5.40 24.10 -2.47
N GLU A 511 -4.35 23.48 -1.92
CA GLU A 511 -3.32 24.17 -1.12
C GLU A 511 -2.50 25.19 -1.92
N ASP A 512 -2.39 25.01 -3.25
CA ASP A 512 -1.64 25.90 -4.16
C ASP A 512 -2.49 27.01 -4.77
N VAL A 513 -3.70 27.26 -4.24
CA VAL A 513 -4.61 28.31 -4.68
C VAL A 513 -4.87 29.31 -3.55
N SER A 514 -4.70 30.59 -3.84
CA SER A 514 -5.05 31.65 -2.89
C SER A 514 -6.57 31.80 -2.76
N GLU A 515 -7.04 32.25 -1.59
CA GLU A 515 -8.45 32.52 -1.37
C GLU A 515 -8.97 33.60 -2.37
N GLU A 516 -8.15 34.59 -2.71
CA GLU A 516 -8.47 35.64 -3.69
C GLU A 516 -8.70 35.06 -5.11
N ASP A 517 -7.83 34.10 -5.54
CA ASP A 517 -8.01 33.43 -6.84
C ASP A 517 -9.26 32.52 -6.83
N ALA A 518 -9.55 31.88 -5.70
CA ALA A 518 -10.72 31.02 -5.55
C ALA A 518 -12.04 31.84 -5.55
N GLU A 519 -12.05 32.98 -4.86
CA GLU A 519 -13.18 33.94 -4.87
C GLU A 519 -13.41 34.47 -6.30
N ALA A 520 -12.34 34.83 -7.04
CA ALA A 520 -12.46 35.30 -8.42
C ALA A 520 -13.10 34.25 -9.34
N LEU A 521 -12.79 32.96 -9.16
CA LEU A 521 -13.44 31.87 -9.90
C LEU A 521 -14.92 31.75 -9.51
N SER A 522 -15.22 31.76 -8.21
CA SER A 522 -16.59 31.65 -7.69
C SER A 522 -17.47 32.80 -8.19
N ASP A 523 -16.97 34.05 -8.16
CA ASP A 523 -17.67 35.23 -8.65
C ASP A 523 -17.95 35.14 -10.16
N SER A 524 -16.95 34.71 -10.95
CA SER A 524 -17.10 34.49 -12.39
C SER A 524 -18.16 33.43 -12.72
N LEU A 525 -18.15 32.29 -11.98
CA LEU A 525 -19.15 31.23 -12.19
C LEU A 525 -20.56 31.71 -11.77
N THR A 526 -20.68 32.47 -10.68
CA THR A 526 -21.95 33.06 -10.23
C THR A 526 -22.53 34.02 -11.27
N GLU A 527 -21.68 34.84 -11.90
CA GLU A 527 -22.13 35.77 -12.97
C GLU A 527 -22.55 34.99 -14.22
N LYS A 528 -21.82 33.91 -14.57
CA LYS A 528 -22.04 33.15 -15.79
C LYS A 528 -23.22 32.18 -15.70
N TYR A 529 -23.49 31.65 -14.50
CA TYR A 529 -24.57 30.69 -14.23
C TYR A 529 -25.52 31.15 -13.12
N PRO A 530 -26.31 32.21 -13.36
CA PRO A 530 -27.17 32.82 -12.33
C PRO A 530 -28.32 31.91 -11.85
N GLU A 531 -28.58 30.82 -12.56
CA GLU A 531 -29.59 29.81 -12.18
C GLU A 531 -29.01 28.72 -11.24
N CYS A 532 -27.68 28.68 -11.10
CA CYS A 532 -26.99 27.72 -10.20
C CYS A 532 -26.56 28.41 -8.92
N GLU A 533 -26.68 27.72 -7.79
CA GLU A 533 -26.02 28.11 -6.54
C GLU A 533 -24.54 27.76 -6.62
N VAL A 534 -23.65 28.75 -6.42
CA VAL A 534 -22.19 28.52 -6.44
C VAL A 534 -21.66 28.50 -5.01
N GLU A 535 -21.12 27.37 -4.59
CA GLU A 535 -20.51 27.18 -3.28
C GLU A 535 -18.98 27.16 -3.40
N LEU A 536 -18.30 27.95 -2.53
CA LEU A 536 -16.84 27.96 -2.43
C LEU A 536 -16.40 27.34 -1.11
N ASN A 537 -15.56 26.32 -1.19
CA ASN A 537 -15.04 25.57 -0.04
C ASN A 537 -13.52 25.46 -0.10
N GLN A 538 -12.85 25.65 1.04
CA GLN A 538 -11.43 25.35 1.15
C GLN A 538 -11.25 23.84 1.25
N GLY A 539 -10.69 23.23 0.22
CA GLY A 539 -10.41 21.78 0.20
C GLY A 539 -9.06 21.43 0.80
N GLY A 540 -8.04 22.24 0.47
CA GLY A 540 -6.65 22.04 0.91
C GLY A 540 -6.01 20.79 0.31
N GLN A 541 -6.56 20.24 -0.79
CA GLN A 541 -6.01 19.09 -1.48
C GLN A 541 -4.74 19.47 -2.26
N PRO A 542 -3.72 18.55 -2.28
CA PRO A 542 -2.54 18.72 -3.13
C PRO A 542 -2.85 18.38 -4.59
N ILE A 543 -1.99 18.79 -5.53
CA ILE A 543 -1.99 18.46 -6.97
C ILE A 543 -3.13 19.12 -7.76
N TYR A 544 -4.33 19.12 -7.23
CA TYR A 544 -5.49 19.72 -7.88
C TYR A 544 -5.70 21.14 -7.38
N TYR A 545 -5.58 22.10 -8.28
CA TYR A 545 -5.91 23.50 -7.98
C TYR A 545 -7.37 23.65 -7.58
N TYR A 546 -8.25 22.99 -8.33
CA TYR A 546 -9.68 22.96 -8.03
C TYR A 546 -10.24 21.55 -8.24
N LEU A 547 -11.12 21.15 -7.34
CA LEU A 547 -12.11 20.11 -7.58
C LEU A 547 -13.46 20.82 -7.72
N ILE A 548 -14.22 20.52 -8.77
CA ILE A 548 -15.49 21.18 -9.03
C ILE A 548 -16.55 20.11 -9.28
N SER A 549 -17.69 20.21 -8.59
CA SER A 549 -18.86 19.41 -8.92
C SER A 549 -19.96 20.27 -9.51
N VAL A 550 -20.75 19.65 -10.38
CA VAL A 550 -21.99 20.19 -10.95
C VAL A 550 -23.07 19.16 -10.73
N GLU A 551 -24.13 19.58 -10.03
CA GLU A 551 -25.27 18.75 -9.62
C GLU A 551 -26.60 19.35 -10.05
#